data_e999b90b87239c9aaac1016340e2cee4
#
_entry.id   e999b90b87239c9aaac1016340e2cee4
#
_cell.length_a   1.000
_cell.length_b   1.000
_cell.length_c   1.000
_cell.angle_alpha   90.00
_cell.angle_beta   90.00
_cell.angle_gamma   90.00
#
_symmetry.space_group_name_H-M   'P 1'
#
loop_
_entity.id
_entity.type
_entity.pdbx_description
1 polymer ?
#
loop_
_entity_poly.entity_id
_entity_poly.type
_entity_poly.pdbx_seq_one_letter_code
_entity_poly.pdbx_strand_id
1 'polypeptide(L)'
;SEKNLTFAARLILENMRRETKTDLKVWEAQTAATLFERALQINPDNDDLKVGLGSCYVYGQGMIGDAQQTMKGIQQLLQVVHKDSNNMQAQMVLGIGAVISNQNDKAIERLSKVVTFDPHHLEAVSWLADAYAATGDKKNATKWYEQSKHLVNNPAYTKEVDERIKALNENH
;
A
#
# COMPACT_ATOMS: atom_id res chain seq x y z
N SER A 1 -4.21 27.69 3.53
CA SER A 1 -3.40 27.27 4.69
C SER A 1 -2.97 25.81 4.51
N GLU A 2 -1.94 25.38 5.23
CA GLU A 2 -1.47 23.99 5.23
C GLU A 2 -2.63 23.02 5.55
N LYS A 3 -3.45 23.33 6.55
CA LYS A 3 -4.60 22.51 6.94
C LYS A 3 -5.61 22.28 5.80
N ASN A 4 -5.91 23.31 5.02
CA ASN A 4 -6.85 23.17 3.89
C ASN A 4 -6.26 22.32 2.76
N LEU A 5 -4.96 22.49 2.48
CA LEU A 5 -4.26 21.67 1.49
C LEU A 5 -4.24 20.21 1.90
N THR A 6 -3.90 19.93 3.15
CA THR A 6 -3.88 18.58 3.72
C THR A 6 -5.26 17.93 3.69
N PHE A 7 -6.30 18.64 4.09
CA PHE A 7 -7.68 18.12 4.05
C PHE A 7 -8.10 17.75 2.62
N ALA A 8 -7.91 18.66 1.67
CA ALA A 8 -8.25 18.40 0.27
C ALA A 8 -7.43 17.23 -0.30
N ALA A 9 -6.13 17.18 -0.03
CA ALA A 9 -5.26 16.09 -0.49
C ALA A 9 -5.71 14.73 0.06
N ARG A 10 -6.03 14.64 1.36
CA ARG A 10 -6.52 13.40 1.98
C ARG A 10 -7.84 12.93 1.39
N LEU A 11 -8.78 13.85 1.16
CA LEU A 11 -10.06 13.51 0.56
C LEU A 11 -9.89 12.90 -0.85
N ILE A 12 -9.03 13.51 -1.67
CA ILE A 12 -8.72 13.01 -3.01
C ILE A 12 -7.99 11.65 -2.94
N LEU A 13 -7.04 11.49 -2.02
CA LEU A 13 -6.32 10.23 -1.81
C LEU A 13 -7.27 9.09 -1.42
N GLU A 14 -8.23 9.34 -0.54
CA GLU A 14 -9.25 8.35 -0.16
C GLU A 14 -10.14 7.98 -1.35
N ASN A 15 -10.54 8.95 -2.15
CA ASN A 15 -11.33 8.71 -3.35
C ASN A 15 -10.55 7.89 -4.37
N MET A 16 -9.30 8.26 -4.64
CA MET A 16 -8.38 7.55 -5.53
C MET A 16 -8.24 6.05 -5.16
N ARG A 17 -8.18 5.72 -3.87
CA ARG A 17 -8.06 4.33 -3.42
C ARG A 17 -9.28 3.47 -3.78
N ARG A 18 -10.45 4.08 -3.95
CA ARG A 18 -11.71 3.43 -4.35
C ARG A 18 -11.96 3.48 -5.85
N GLU A 19 -11.22 4.32 -6.57
CA GLU A 19 -11.40 4.51 -8.01
C GLU A 19 -10.92 3.27 -8.79
N THR A 20 -11.74 2.81 -9.72
CA THR A 20 -11.46 1.64 -10.56
C THR A 20 -10.95 2.01 -11.96
N LYS A 21 -11.24 3.24 -12.41
CA LYS A 21 -10.77 3.73 -13.72
C LYS A 21 -9.34 4.23 -13.61
N THR A 22 -8.43 3.60 -14.34
CA THR A 22 -6.99 3.89 -14.26
C THR A 22 -6.65 5.35 -14.51
N ASP A 23 -7.20 5.96 -15.57
CA ASP A 23 -6.90 7.35 -15.93
C ASP A 23 -7.35 8.34 -14.84
N LEU A 24 -8.53 8.11 -14.27
CA LEU A 24 -9.05 8.93 -13.18
C LEU A 24 -8.23 8.74 -11.91
N LYS A 25 -7.87 7.51 -11.59
CA LYS A 25 -7.01 7.18 -10.45
C LYS A 25 -5.66 7.88 -10.53
N VAL A 26 -5.02 7.87 -11.70
CA VAL A 26 -3.74 8.55 -11.94
C VAL A 26 -3.89 10.07 -11.80
N TRP A 27 -4.95 10.64 -12.37
CA TRP A 27 -5.24 12.07 -12.25
C TRP A 27 -5.47 12.49 -10.78
N GLU A 28 -6.25 11.72 -10.02
CA GLU A 28 -6.48 11.96 -8.60
C GLU A 28 -5.19 11.85 -7.79
N ALA A 29 -4.36 10.83 -8.08
CA ALA A 29 -3.06 10.66 -7.44
C ALA A 29 -2.15 11.87 -7.66
N GLN A 30 -2.04 12.37 -8.89
CA GLN A 30 -1.24 13.55 -9.23
C GLN A 30 -1.78 14.80 -8.57
N THR A 31 -3.10 14.96 -8.55
CA THR A 31 -3.75 16.12 -7.92
C THR A 31 -3.51 16.13 -6.40
N ALA A 32 -3.71 14.99 -5.74
CA ALA A 32 -3.43 14.86 -4.31
C ALA A 32 -1.94 15.07 -4.00
N ALA A 33 -1.03 14.50 -4.80
CA ALA A 33 0.41 14.68 -4.64
C ALA A 33 0.81 16.15 -4.70
N THR A 34 0.30 16.90 -5.67
CA THR A 34 0.56 18.35 -5.79
C THR A 34 0.11 19.12 -4.54
N LEU A 35 -1.02 18.76 -3.95
CA LEU A 35 -1.52 19.40 -2.72
C LEU A 35 -0.65 19.03 -1.51
N PHE A 36 -0.22 17.77 -1.38
CA PHE A 36 0.73 17.36 -0.33
C PHE A 36 2.09 18.04 -0.47
N GLU A 37 2.62 18.17 -1.69
CA GLU A 37 3.88 18.89 -1.96
C GLU A 37 3.78 20.35 -1.52
N ARG A 38 2.69 21.04 -1.85
CA ARG A 38 2.45 22.41 -1.40
C ARG A 38 2.29 22.52 0.12
N ALA A 39 1.69 21.55 0.77
CA ALA A 39 1.59 21.50 2.22
C ALA A 39 2.97 21.28 2.86
N LEU A 40 3.81 20.42 2.27
CA LEU A 40 5.20 20.17 2.71
C LEU A 40 6.11 21.39 2.52
N GLN A 41 5.86 22.26 1.55
CA GLN A 41 6.56 23.56 1.45
C GLN A 41 6.31 24.45 2.68
N ILE A 42 5.14 24.32 3.31
CA ILE A 42 4.77 25.07 4.51
C ILE A 42 5.28 24.37 5.77
N ASN A 43 5.22 23.03 5.80
CA ASN A 43 5.59 22.22 6.96
C ASN A 43 6.41 20.99 6.51
N PRO A 44 7.72 21.17 6.22
CA PRO A 44 8.55 20.15 5.60
C PRO A 44 8.84 18.92 6.49
N ASP A 45 8.69 19.06 7.80
CA ASP A 45 8.98 18.00 8.77
C ASP A 45 7.75 17.19 9.17
N ASN A 46 6.60 17.44 8.56
CA ASN A 46 5.36 16.75 8.86
C ASN A 46 5.34 15.34 8.22
N ASP A 47 5.50 14.32 9.06
CA ASP A 47 5.57 12.93 8.63
C ASP A 47 4.25 12.45 8.00
N ASP A 48 3.09 12.93 8.48
CA ASP A 48 1.79 12.59 7.90
C ASP A 48 1.65 13.08 6.45
N LEU A 49 2.19 14.26 6.14
CA LEU A 49 2.22 14.78 4.78
C LEU A 49 3.14 13.97 3.87
N LYS A 50 4.29 13.52 4.39
CA LYS A 50 5.22 12.63 3.67
C LYS A 50 4.58 11.28 3.39
N VAL A 51 3.85 10.71 4.35
CA VAL A 51 3.10 9.46 4.16
C VAL A 51 1.99 9.64 3.13
N GLY A 52 1.24 10.74 3.19
CA GLY A 52 0.22 11.06 2.20
C GLY A 52 0.80 11.17 0.78
N LEU A 53 1.89 11.91 0.61
CA LEU A 53 2.59 12.05 -0.66
C LEU A 53 3.12 10.72 -1.18
N GLY A 54 3.77 9.93 -0.32
CA GLY A 54 4.26 8.60 -0.66
C GLY A 54 3.14 7.66 -1.11
N SER A 55 1.99 7.72 -0.45
CA SER A 55 0.79 6.95 -0.80
C SER A 55 0.26 7.32 -2.19
N CYS A 56 0.22 8.60 -2.55
CA CYS A 56 -0.19 9.04 -3.87
C CYS A 56 0.70 8.44 -4.97
N TYR A 57 2.01 8.43 -4.78
CA TYR A 57 2.93 7.89 -5.75
C TYR A 57 2.89 6.36 -5.83
N VAL A 58 2.81 5.65 -4.71
CA VAL A 58 2.76 4.17 -4.72
C VAL A 58 1.44 3.66 -5.26
N TYR A 59 0.31 4.12 -4.74
CA TYR A 59 -1.03 3.66 -5.16
C TYR A 59 -1.47 4.20 -6.53
N GLY A 60 -1.00 5.38 -6.92
CA GLY A 60 -1.31 5.98 -8.22
C GLY A 60 -0.31 5.55 -9.28
N GLN A 61 0.91 6.07 -9.21
CA GLN A 61 1.92 5.90 -10.26
C GLN A 61 2.57 4.50 -10.24
N GLY A 62 2.75 3.89 -9.07
CA GLY A 62 3.30 2.53 -8.94
C GLY A 62 2.44 1.49 -9.64
N MET A 63 1.13 1.61 -9.54
CA MET A 63 0.17 0.67 -10.16
C MET A 63 0.17 0.70 -11.70
N ILE A 64 0.66 1.77 -12.32
CA ILE A 64 0.83 1.88 -13.78
C ILE A 64 2.27 1.68 -14.24
N GLY A 65 3.18 1.34 -13.31
CA GLY A 65 4.59 1.04 -13.62
C GLY A 65 5.49 2.26 -13.80
N ASP A 66 5.09 3.46 -13.36
CA ASP A 66 5.96 4.64 -13.33
C ASP A 66 6.98 4.54 -12.18
N ALA A 67 8.10 3.87 -12.46
CA ALA A 67 9.15 3.60 -11.48
C ALA A 67 9.79 4.89 -10.93
N GLN A 68 9.91 5.95 -11.73
CA GLN A 68 10.53 7.20 -11.30
C GLN A 68 9.67 7.93 -10.27
N GLN A 69 8.39 8.05 -10.51
CA GLN A 69 7.45 8.69 -9.57
C GLN A 69 7.26 7.83 -8.32
N THR A 70 7.16 6.51 -8.48
CA THR A 70 7.10 5.57 -7.36
C THR A 70 8.31 5.72 -6.44
N MET A 71 9.51 5.86 -6.99
CA MET A 71 10.73 6.03 -6.20
C MET A 71 10.73 7.33 -5.40
N LYS A 72 10.19 8.43 -5.92
CA LYS A 72 10.01 9.67 -5.16
C LYS A 72 9.14 9.44 -3.92
N GLY A 73 8.02 8.74 -4.08
CA GLY A 73 7.15 8.39 -2.96
C GLY A 73 7.84 7.51 -1.93
N ILE A 74 8.57 6.49 -2.38
CA ILE A 74 9.35 5.60 -1.51
C ILE A 74 10.37 6.39 -0.69
N GLN A 75 11.07 7.36 -1.28
CA GLN A 75 12.04 8.19 -0.55
C GLN A 75 11.40 8.99 0.58
N GLN A 76 10.20 9.55 0.39
CA GLN A 76 9.47 10.23 1.45
C GLN A 76 9.11 9.28 2.61
N LEU A 77 8.62 8.09 2.27
CA LEU A 77 8.25 7.08 3.26
C LEU A 77 9.47 6.54 4.03
N LEU A 78 10.62 6.37 3.35
CA LEU A 78 11.87 5.94 4.00
C LEU A 78 12.35 6.96 5.03
N GLN A 79 12.21 8.26 4.77
CA GLN A 79 12.52 9.30 5.77
C GLN A 79 11.66 9.13 7.03
N VAL A 80 10.36 8.83 6.86
CA VAL A 80 9.44 8.63 7.99
C VAL A 80 9.84 7.41 8.81
N VAL A 81 10.05 6.25 8.19
CA VAL A 81 10.39 5.01 8.93
C VAL A 81 11.81 5.03 9.49
N HIS A 82 12.71 5.84 8.93
CA HIS A 82 14.04 6.05 9.49
C HIS A 82 13.97 6.83 10.82
N LYS A 83 13.06 7.79 10.90
CA LYS A 83 12.80 8.57 12.12
C LYS A 83 11.94 7.80 13.13
N ASP A 84 10.91 7.09 12.66
CA ASP A 84 10.02 6.26 13.45
C ASP A 84 9.71 4.94 12.70
N SER A 85 10.43 3.88 13.08
CA SER A 85 10.27 2.55 12.49
C SER A 85 8.91 1.90 12.80
N ASN A 86 8.16 2.45 13.76
CA ASN A 86 6.82 1.99 14.16
C ASN A 86 5.69 2.80 13.50
N ASN A 87 6.00 3.66 12.55
CA ASN A 87 4.95 4.29 11.74
C ASN A 87 4.33 3.24 10.81
N MET A 88 3.25 2.58 11.27
CA MET A 88 2.64 1.45 10.58
C MET A 88 2.02 1.85 9.24
N GLN A 89 1.57 3.10 9.09
CA GLN A 89 1.06 3.59 7.81
C GLN A 89 2.18 3.69 6.76
N ALA A 90 3.33 4.21 7.13
CA ALA A 90 4.50 4.24 6.24
C ALA A 90 5.02 2.83 5.95
N GLN A 91 5.06 1.93 6.93
CA GLN A 91 5.44 0.52 6.73
C GLN A 91 4.49 -0.18 5.75
N MET A 92 3.18 0.06 5.87
CA MET A 92 2.17 -0.48 4.97
C MET A 92 2.41 -0.07 3.51
N VAL A 93 2.54 1.23 3.27
CA VAL A 93 2.73 1.75 1.91
C VAL A 93 4.06 1.31 1.30
N LEU A 94 5.14 1.29 2.10
CA LEU A 94 6.43 0.74 1.66
C LEU A 94 6.35 -0.76 1.36
N GLY A 95 5.60 -1.52 2.15
CA GLY A 95 5.37 -2.95 1.91
C GLY A 95 4.66 -3.19 0.58
N ILE A 96 3.60 -2.43 0.28
CA ILE A 96 2.88 -2.50 -1.00
C ILE A 96 3.79 -2.09 -2.16
N GLY A 97 4.53 -1.00 -2.02
CA GLY A 97 5.52 -0.58 -3.03
C GLY A 97 6.57 -1.65 -3.31
N ALA A 98 6.98 -2.40 -2.28
CA ALA A 98 7.90 -3.51 -2.42
C ALA A 98 7.29 -4.71 -3.18
N VAL A 99 6.01 -5.04 -2.94
CA VAL A 99 5.30 -6.06 -3.75
C VAL A 99 5.24 -5.63 -5.22
N ILE A 100 4.80 -4.40 -5.49
CA ILE A 100 4.67 -3.85 -6.86
C ILE A 100 6.02 -3.89 -7.60
N SER A 101 7.12 -3.63 -6.89
CA SER A 101 8.49 -3.65 -7.45
C SER A 101 9.19 -5.01 -7.36
N ASN A 102 8.46 -6.07 -7.05
CA ASN A 102 8.95 -7.45 -6.91
C ASN A 102 10.08 -7.64 -5.87
N GLN A 103 10.12 -6.78 -4.85
CA GLN A 103 11.03 -6.88 -3.71
C GLN A 103 10.35 -7.64 -2.55
N ASN A 104 9.93 -8.87 -2.80
CA ASN A 104 9.00 -9.61 -1.95
C ASN A 104 9.52 -9.85 -0.53
N ASP A 105 10.82 -10.07 -0.33
CA ASP A 105 11.39 -10.24 1.02
C ASP A 105 11.22 -8.98 1.87
N LYS A 106 11.45 -7.80 1.29
CA LYS A 106 11.22 -6.53 1.97
C LYS A 106 9.72 -6.28 2.23
N ALA A 107 8.86 -6.68 1.28
CA ALA A 107 7.42 -6.61 1.45
C ALA A 107 6.97 -7.45 2.65
N ILE A 108 7.43 -8.71 2.75
CA ILE A 108 7.13 -9.60 3.86
C ILE A 108 7.59 -8.99 5.19
N GLU A 109 8.82 -8.48 5.26
CA GLU A 109 9.34 -7.86 6.49
C GLU A 109 8.44 -6.71 6.96
N ARG A 110 8.07 -5.78 6.07
CA ARG A 110 7.29 -4.60 6.40
C ARG A 110 5.84 -4.90 6.72
N LEU A 111 5.20 -5.70 5.86
CA LEU A 111 3.79 -6.09 6.04
C LEU A 111 3.60 -6.96 7.28
N SER A 112 4.58 -7.81 7.63
CA SER A 112 4.56 -8.58 8.89
C SER A 112 4.55 -7.67 10.11
N LYS A 113 5.25 -6.55 10.11
CA LYS A 113 5.16 -5.56 11.20
C LYS A 113 3.75 -5.00 11.33
N VAL A 114 3.12 -4.67 10.19
CA VAL A 114 1.75 -4.11 10.17
C VAL A 114 0.74 -5.13 10.72
N VAL A 115 0.77 -6.38 10.24
CA VAL A 115 -0.18 -7.41 10.71
C VAL A 115 0.10 -7.88 12.14
N THR A 116 1.33 -7.74 12.63
CA THR A 116 1.64 -7.98 14.05
C THR A 116 1.02 -6.89 14.93
N PHE A 117 1.05 -5.63 14.46
CA PHE A 117 0.44 -4.50 15.15
C PHE A 117 -1.10 -4.54 15.08
N ASP A 118 -1.65 -4.81 13.89
CA ASP A 118 -3.10 -4.95 13.66
C ASP A 118 -3.39 -6.22 12.86
N PRO A 119 -3.69 -7.35 13.53
CA PRO A 119 -4.03 -8.62 12.86
C PRO A 119 -5.32 -8.59 12.04
N HIS A 120 -6.15 -7.56 12.22
CA HIS A 120 -7.42 -7.39 11.51
C HIS A 120 -7.33 -6.45 10.31
N HIS A 121 -6.14 -5.95 10.00
CA HIS A 121 -5.93 -5.07 8.86
C HIS A 121 -5.98 -5.85 7.54
N LEU A 122 -7.19 -5.97 6.97
CA LEU A 122 -7.45 -6.80 5.78
C LEU A 122 -6.48 -6.54 4.63
N GLU A 123 -6.22 -5.27 4.30
CA GLU A 123 -5.34 -4.92 3.18
C GLU A 123 -3.90 -5.41 3.43
N ALA A 124 -3.37 -5.24 4.65
CA ALA A 124 -2.03 -5.72 4.99
C ALA A 124 -1.93 -7.24 4.94
N VAL A 125 -2.95 -7.95 5.45
CA VAL A 125 -3.04 -9.41 5.41
C VAL A 125 -3.07 -9.91 3.96
N SER A 126 -3.85 -9.27 3.09
CA SER A 126 -3.97 -9.65 1.67
C SER A 126 -2.65 -9.43 0.92
N TRP A 127 -2.02 -8.26 1.09
CA TRP A 127 -0.73 -7.99 0.45
C TRP A 127 0.41 -8.88 0.98
N LEU A 128 0.36 -9.27 2.27
CA LEU A 128 1.31 -10.22 2.82
C LEU A 128 1.16 -11.61 2.20
N ALA A 129 -0.08 -12.06 1.98
CA ALA A 129 -0.36 -13.29 1.26
C ALA A 129 0.21 -13.26 -0.18
N ASP A 130 -0.02 -12.16 -0.91
CA ASP A 130 0.49 -11.96 -2.26
C ASP A 130 2.04 -11.96 -2.27
N ALA A 131 2.69 -11.34 -1.29
CA ALA A 131 4.14 -11.34 -1.17
C ALA A 131 4.71 -12.75 -0.96
N TYR A 132 4.10 -13.55 -0.07
CA TYR A 132 4.51 -14.96 0.11
C TYR A 132 4.24 -15.80 -1.13
N ALA A 133 3.11 -15.58 -1.82
CA ALA A 133 2.82 -16.27 -3.08
C ALA A 133 3.89 -15.99 -4.14
N ALA A 134 4.33 -14.74 -4.25
CA ALA A 134 5.37 -14.32 -5.20
C ALA A 134 6.76 -14.91 -4.89
N THR A 135 7.06 -15.24 -3.63
CA THR A 135 8.30 -15.97 -3.26
C THR A 135 8.21 -17.48 -3.46
N GLY A 136 7.04 -18.00 -3.80
CA GLY A 136 6.80 -19.45 -3.89
C GLY A 136 6.57 -20.14 -2.54
N ASP A 137 6.48 -19.40 -1.44
CA ASP A 137 6.12 -19.93 -0.12
C ASP A 137 4.60 -20.18 -0.04
N LYS A 138 4.18 -21.28 -0.67
CA LYS A 138 2.78 -21.69 -0.77
C LYS A 138 2.10 -21.86 0.60
N LYS A 139 2.86 -22.34 1.58
CA LYS A 139 2.34 -22.58 2.93
C LYS A 139 1.96 -21.26 3.61
N ASN A 140 2.83 -20.31 3.65
CA ASN A 140 2.55 -19.02 4.26
C ASN A 140 1.55 -18.21 3.43
N ALA A 141 1.63 -18.24 2.10
CA ALA A 141 0.64 -17.62 1.24
C ALA A 141 -0.77 -18.12 1.54
N THR A 142 -0.98 -19.46 1.58
CA THR A 142 -2.28 -20.05 1.91
C THR A 142 -2.75 -19.63 3.30
N LYS A 143 -1.87 -19.66 4.30
CA LYS A 143 -2.20 -19.23 5.66
C LYS A 143 -2.78 -17.80 5.69
N TRP A 144 -2.12 -16.85 5.03
CA TRP A 144 -2.54 -15.46 5.05
C TRP A 144 -3.77 -15.19 4.17
N TYR A 145 -3.92 -15.91 3.05
CA TYR A 145 -5.16 -15.88 2.27
C TYR A 145 -6.35 -16.38 3.07
N GLU A 146 -6.22 -17.52 3.81
CA GLU A 146 -7.28 -18.00 4.69
C GLU A 146 -7.60 -16.98 5.78
N GLN A 147 -6.59 -16.35 6.39
CA GLN A 147 -6.79 -15.28 7.37
C GLN A 147 -7.60 -14.12 6.75
N SER A 148 -7.30 -13.70 5.53
CA SER A 148 -8.04 -12.62 4.87
C SER A 148 -9.52 -12.92 4.68
N LYS A 149 -9.88 -14.18 4.38
CA LYS A 149 -11.28 -14.61 4.26
C LYS A 149 -12.04 -14.51 5.59
N HIS A 150 -11.36 -14.75 6.71
CA HIS A 150 -11.98 -14.64 8.04
C HIS A 150 -12.24 -13.18 8.45
N LEU A 151 -11.54 -12.20 7.85
CA LEU A 151 -11.68 -10.79 8.16
C LEU A 151 -12.84 -10.12 7.44
N VAL A 152 -13.38 -10.75 6.39
CA VAL A 152 -14.43 -10.15 5.58
C VAL A 152 -15.53 -11.17 5.26
N ASN A 153 -16.77 -10.79 5.56
CA ASN A 153 -17.94 -11.60 5.21
C ASN A 153 -18.46 -11.19 3.82
N ASN A 154 -17.73 -11.60 2.77
CA ASN A 154 -18.08 -11.31 1.38
C ASN A 154 -17.85 -12.56 0.50
N PRO A 155 -18.92 -13.21 0.00
CA PRO A 155 -18.80 -14.42 -0.81
C PRO A 155 -17.99 -14.24 -2.11
N ALA A 156 -18.07 -13.06 -2.73
CA ALA A 156 -17.30 -12.76 -3.95
C ALA A 156 -15.79 -12.69 -3.65
N TYR A 157 -15.42 -12.05 -2.56
CA TYR A 157 -14.03 -12.02 -2.08
C TYR A 157 -13.51 -13.41 -1.72
N THR A 158 -14.32 -14.18 -0.97
CA THR A 158 -13.97 -15.57 -0.62
C THR A 158 -13.69 -16.41 -1.86
N LYS A 159 -14.55 -16.32 -2.88
CA LYS A 159 -14.36 -17.03 -4.14
C LYS A 159 -13.06 -16.62 -4.85
N GLU A 160 -12.78 -15.33 -4.92
CA GLU A 160 -11.53 -14.82 -5.53
C GLU A 160 -10.29 -15.38 -4.81
N VAL A 161 -10.30 -15.36 -3.48
CA VAL A 161 -9.20 -15.88 -2.66
C VAL A 161 -9.04 -17.39 -2.82
N ASP A 162 -10.12 -18.14 -2.86
CA ASP A 162 -10.10 -19.60 -3.10
C ASP A 162 -9.50 -19.93 -4.47
N GLU A 163 -9.79 -19.14 -5.51
CA GLU A 163 -9.19 -19.29 -6.83
C GLU A 163 -7.66 -19.01 -6.79
N ARG A 164 -7.22 -18.02 -6.02
CA ARG A 164 -5.77 -17.73 -5.81
C ARG A 164 -5.07 -18.89 -5.09
N ILE A 165 -5.67 -19.45 -4.03
CA ILE A 165 -5.13 -20.61 -3.30
C ILE A 165 -5.03 -21.82 -4.22
N LYS A 166 -6.07 -22.07 -5.04
CA LYS A 166 -6.06 -23.17 -6.01
C LYS A 166 -4.92 -23.01 -7.03
N ALA A 167 -4.74 -21.81 -7.59
CA ALA A 167 -3.68 -21.52 -8.54
C ALA A 167 -2.28 -21.74 -7.96
N LEU A 168 -2.06 -21.43 -6.67
CA LEU A 168 -0.80 -21.72 -5.97
C LEU A 168 -0.47 -23.23 -5.94
N ASN A 169 -1.47 -24.08 -5.84
CA ASN A 169 -1.29 -25.53 -5.71
C ASN A 169 -1.14 -26.24 -7.07
N GLU A 170 -1.65 -25.63 -8.15
CA GLU A 170 -1.60 -26.17 -9.51
C GLU A 170 -0.28 -25.86 -10.24
N ASN A 171 0.43 -24.78 -9.86
CA ASN A 171 1.71 -24.44 -10.43
C ASN A 171 2.83 -25.29 -9.79
N HIS A 172 3.20 -26.35 -10.45
CA HIS A 172 4.36 -27.23 -10.13
C HIS A 172 5.64 -26.69 -10.79
#